data_f7b79b792d8a1c645cc3c706a78ef135
#
_entry.id   f7b79b792d8a1c645cc3c706a78ef135
#
_cell.length_a   1.000
_cell.length_b   1.000
_cell.length_c   1.000
_cell.angle_alpha   90.00
_cell.angle_beta   90.00
_cell.angle_gamma   90.00
#
_symmetry.space_group_name_H-M   'P 1'
#
loop_
_entity.id
_entity.type
_entity.pdbx_description
1 polymer ?
#
loop_
_entity_poly.entity_id
_entity_poly.type
_entity_poly.pdbx_seq_one_letter_code
_entity_poly.pdbx_strand_id
1 'polypeptide(L)'
;MYTATSNVTRMIEMYEEILSAYSNDELLHICKYLNKDYNIYDTEIMRWKKIEYAFHKTTKPDILVLKEKVNSNEFINYLLMRFYNCERVIKYHFIKHLKDAIHDIVAFEMSIGDSRIDICRINGKLCAYEIKTEYDNYDRLKTQMKDYMKAFEKVYVIVPA
;
A
#
# COMPACT_ATOMS: atom_id res chain seq x y z
N MET A 1 -29.29 2.67 10.06
CA MET A 1 -28.22 2.14 9.18
C MET A 1 -27.60 3.20 8.25
N TYR A 2 -27.84 4.50 8.46
CA TYR A 2 -27.40 5.63 7.60
C TYR A 2 -26.21 6.46 8.15
N THR A 3 -25.75 6.22 9.38
CA THR A 3 -24.78 7.10 10.05
C THR A 3 -23.32 6.81 9.69
N ALA A 4 -22.95 5.58 9.39
CA ALA A 4 -21.55 5.23 9.08
C ALA A 4 -21.12 5.75 7.69
N THR A 5 -21.97 5.66 6.68
CA THR A 5 -21.66 6.09 5.31
C THR A 5 -21.49 7.62 5.23
N SER A 6 -22.31 8.40 5.96
CA SER A 6 -22.21 9.86 5.98
C SER A 6 -20.91 10.37 6.63
N ASN A 7 -20.42 9.69 7.66
CA ASN A 7 -19.18 10.08 8.33
C ASN A 7 -17.93 9.81 7.46
N VAL A 8 -17.90 8.68 6.75
CA VAL A 8 -16.80 8.36 5.81
C VAL A 8 -16.76 9.34 4.64
N THR A 9 -17.92 9.66 4.06
CA THR A 9 -18.00 10.65 2.97
C THR A 9 -17.49 12.01 3.41
N ARG A 10 -17.92 12.51 4.56
CA ARG A 10 -17.47 13.79 5.11
C ARG A 10 -15.96 13.82 5.40
N MET A 11 -15.41 12.70 5.85
CA MET A 11 -13.98 12.57 6.11
C MET A 11 -13.17 12.63 4.80
N ILE A 12 -13.65 11.96 3.75
CA ILE A 12 -13.01 12.01 2.43
C ILE A 12 -13.06 13.44 1.85
N GLU A 13 -14.20 14.11 1.93
CA GLU A 13 -14.32 15.52 1.50
C GLU A 13 -13.32 16.43 2.19
N MET A 14 -13.13 16.26 3.50
CA MET A 14 -12.15 17.03 4.27
C MET A 14 -10.70 16.73 3.82
N TYR A 15 -10.37 15.47 3.48
CA TYR A 15 -9.07 15.14 2.92
C TYR A 15 -8.86 15.79 1.56
N GLU A 16 -9.83 15.68 0.66
CA GLU A 16 -9.73 16.24 -0.70
C GLU A 16 -9.62 17.78 -0.65
N GLU A 17 -10.34 18.45 0.24
CA GLU A 17 -10.23 19.90 0.42
C GLU A 17 -8.79 20.32 0.77
N ILE A 18 -8.17 19.68 1.76
CA ILE A 18 -6.81 20.00 2.18
C ILE A 18 -5.79 19.60 1.11
N LEU A 19 -5.95 18.43 0.51
CA LEU A 19 -5.01 17.89 -0.46
C LEU A 19 -5.08 18.58 -1.82
N SER A 20 -6.20 19.23 -2.16
CA SER A 20 -6.36 20.02 -3.38
C SER A 20 -5.34 21.16 -3.54
N ALA A 21 -4.74 21.61 -2.43
CA ALA A 21 -3.68 22.61 -2.43
C ALA A 21 -2.32 22.08 -2.92
N TYR A 22 -2.16 20.76 -3.05
CA TYR A 22 -0.91 20.10 -3.43
C TYR A 22 -0.98 19.57 -4.86
N SER A 23 0.13 19.63 -5.59
CA SER A 23 0.25 18.97 -6.89
C SER A 23 0.36 17.45 -6.72
N ASN A 24 0.05 16.69 -7.79
CA ASN A 24 0.21 15.23 -7.78
C ASN A 24 1.65 14.81 -7.50
N ASP A 25 2.65 15.54 -8.00
CA ASP A 25 4.07 15.24 -7.76
C ASP A 25 4.46 15.44 -6.29
N GLU A 26 3.95 16.49 -5.63
CA GLU A 26 4.16 16.72 -4.20
C GLU A 26 3.52 15.60 -3.38
N LEU A 27 2.28 15.23 -3.69
CA LEU A 27 1.57 14.15 -3.00
C LEU A 27 2.26 12.80 -3.21
N LEU A 28 2.74 12.52 -4.42
CA LEU A 28 3.53 11.33 -4.71
C LEU A 28 4.82 11.29 -3.89
N HIS A 29 5.53 12.42 -3.77
CA HIS A 29 6.74 12.52 -2.96
C HIS A 29 6.46 12.27 -1.47
N ILE A 30 5.40 12.87 -0.93
CA ILE A 30 4.92 12.66 0.43
C ILE A 30 4.59 11.17 0.65
N CYS A 31 3.86 10.56 -0.26
CA CYS A 31 3.50 9.14 -0.18
C CYS A 31 4.72 8.23 -0.18
N LYS A 32 5.72 8.49 -1.05
CA LYS A 32 6.99 7.74 -1.08
C LYS A 32 7.71 7.81 0.25
N TYR A 33 7.78 9.01 0.84
CA TYR A 33 8.39 9.20 2.15
C TYR A 33 7.66 8.41 3.23
N LEU A 34 6.34 8.57 3.34
CA LEU A 34 5.51 7.91 4.35
C LEU A 34 5.54 6.38 4.20
N ASN A 35 5.58 5.86 2.96
CA ASN A 35 5.67 4.43 2.72
C ASN A 35 7.04 3.86 3.12
N LYS A 36 8.14 4.57 2.81
CA LYS A 36 9.51 4.16 3.16
C LYS A 36 9.74 4.14 4.67
N ASP A 37 9.18 5.12 5.39
CA ASP A 37 9.36 5.30 6.83
C ASP A 37 8.25 4.61 7.66
N TYR A 38 7.41 3.79 7.03
CA TYR A 38 6.33 3.08 7.68
C TYR A 38 6.85 2.03 8.67
N ASN A 39 6.36 2.09 9.91
CA ASN A 39 6.63 1.09 10.93
C ASN A 39 5.32 0.73 11.66
N ILE A 40 4.98 -0.56 11.69
CA ILE A 40 3.75 -1.06 12.32
C ILE A 40 3.70 -0.80 13.83
N TYR A 41 4.86 -0.62 14.47
CA TYR A 41 4.99 -0.35 15.91
C TYR A 41 4.89 1.15 16.25
N ASP A 42 4.79 2.03 15.25
CA ASP A 42 4.59 3.45 15.51
C ASP A 42 3.29 3.70 16.27
N THR A 43 3.39 4.54 17.29
CA THR A 43 2.21 5.09 17.97
C THR A 43 1.51 6.13 17.10
N GLU A 44 0.29 6.49 17.44
CA GLU A 44 -0.45 7.59 16.79
C GLU A 44 0.36 8.88 16.75
N ILE A 45 1.01 9.23 17.86
CA ILE A 45 1.86 10.44 17.98
C ILE A 45 3.06 10.37 17.03
N MET A 46 3.71 9.21 16.91
CA MET A 46 4.87 9.03 16.02
C MET A 46 4.45 9.15 14.56
N ARG A 47 3.33 8.55 14.17
CA ARG A 47 2.80 8.65 12.80
C ARG A 47 2.45 10.09 12.44
N TRP A 48 1.80 10.84 13.34
CA TRP A 48 1.52 12.26 13.10
C TRP A 48 2.79 13.10 12.94
N LYS A 49 3.84 12.87 13.73
CA LYS A 49 5.13 13.53 13.51
C LYS A 49 5.73 13.27 12.13
N LYS A 50 5.60 12.05 11.62
CA LYS A 50 6.05 11.69 10.26
C LYS A 50 5.21 12.39 9.19
N ILE A 51 3.89 12.45 9.37
CA ILE A 51 2.98 13.19 8.48
C ILE A 51 3.36 14.67 8.48
N GLU A 52 3.47 15.30 9.66
CA GLU A 52 3.88 16.69 9.82
C GLU A 52 5.20 16.97 9.08
N TYR A 53 6.21 16.12 9.29
CA TYR A 53 7.49 16.26 8.62
C TYR A 53 7.38 16.12 7.08
N ALA A 54 6.60 15.17 6.60
CA ALA A 54 6.41 14.95 5.16
C ALA A 54 5.74 16.16 4.47
N PHE A 55 4.82 16.82 5.16
CA PHE A 55 4.09 17.98 4.66
C PHE A 55 4.76 19.33 4.97
N HIS A 56 5.71 19.39 5.91
CA HIS A 56 6.29 20.64 6.43
C HIS A 56 7.12 21.45 5.41
N LYS A 57 7.50 20.87 4.30
CA LYS A 57 8.25 21.57 3.23
C LYS A 57 7.40 22.50 2.38
N THR A 58 6.14 22.68 2.70
CA THR A 58 5.18 23.46 1.92
C THR A 58 4.60 24.61 2.75
N THR A 59 4.42 25.77 2.13
CA THR A 59 3.71 26.94 2.70
C THR A 59 2.19 26.82 2.63
N LYS A 60 1.68 25.59 2.55
CA LYS A 60 0.30 25.23 2.24
C LYS A 60 -0.53 24.97 3.50
N PRO A 61 -1.85 24.70 3.37
CA PRO A 61 -2.74 24.55 4.51
C PRO A 61 -2.22 23.59 5.58
N ASP A 62 -2.46 23.94 6.81
CA ASP A 62 -2.01 23.19 7.97
C ASP A 62 -2.69 21.82 8.04
N ILE A 63 -1.94 20.78 7.71
CA ILE A 63 -2.37 19.38 7.81
C ILE A 63 -2.72 18.98 9.25
N LEU A 64 -2.25 19.76 10.25
CA LEU A 64 -2.51 19.50 11.66
C LEU A 64 -3.98 19.62 12.04
N VAL A 65 -4.78 20.32 11.25
CA VAL A 65 -6.24 20.39 11.44
C VAL A 65 -6.87 19.00 11.41
N LEU A 66 -6.25 18.03 10.73
CA LEU A 66 -6.71 16.64 10.67
C LEU A 66 -6.37 15.85 11.94
N LYS A 67 -5.34 16.24 12.67
CA LYS A 67 -4.79 15.47 13.80
C LYS A 67 -5.80 15.13 14.89
N GLU A 68 -6.73 16.04 15.16
CA GLU A 68 -7.77 15.86 16.17
C GLU A 68 -9.02 15.15 15.63
N LYS A 69 -9.13 15.00 14.32
CA LYS A 69 -10.36 14.54 13.65
C LYS A 69 -10.25 13.16 13.06
N VAL A 70 -9.03 12.70 12.75
CA VAL A 70 -8.81 11.46 12.01
C VAL A 70 -7.67 10.63 12.58
N ASN A 71 -7.75 9.33 12.39
CA ASN A 71 -6.67 8.40 12.73
C ASN A 71 -5.53 8.52 11.69
N SER A 72 -4.29 8.67 12.17
CA SER A 72 -3.11 8.83 11.29
C SER A 72 -2.93 7.67 10.31
N ASN A 73 -3.25 6.45 10.74
CA ASN A 73 -3.09 5.26 9.90
C ASN A 73 -4.13 5.24 8.76
N GLU A 74 -5.36 5.66 9.04
CA GLU A 74 -6.41 5.79 8.02
C GLU A 74 -6.03 6.87 7.00
N PHE A 75 -5.49 7.99 7.47
CA PHE A 75 -5.03 9.07 6.59
C PHE A 75 -3.84 8.64 5.72
N ILE A 76 -2.82 7.98 6.30
CA ILE A 76 -1.69 7.44 5.51
C ILE A 76 -2.19 6.44 4.47
N ASN A 77 -3.09 5.52 4.84
CA ASN A 77 -3.65 4.55 3.91
C ASN A 77 -4.44 5.23 2.78
N TYR A 78 -5.23 6.25 3.10
CA TYR A 78 -5.94 7.05 2.09
C TYR A 78 -4.96 7.67 1.08
N LEU A 79 -3.91 8.34 1.57
CA LEU A 79 -2.87 8.94 0.72
C LEU A 79 -2.23 7.91 -0.21
N LEU A 80 -1.78 6.78 0.34
CA LEU A 80 -1.11 5.74 -0.45
C LEU A 80 -2.04 5.15 -1.50
N MET A 81 -3.27 4.83 -1.13
CA MET A 81 -4.25 4.24 -2.07
C MET A 81 -4.68 5.21 -3.17
N ARG A 82 -4.64 6.51 -2.92
CA ARG A 82 -5.09 7.54 -3.86
C ARG A 82 -3.98 8.02 -4.79
N PHE A 83 -2.75 8.14 -4.28
CA PHE A 83 -1.65 8.85 -4.97
C PHE A 83 -0.40 8.00 -5.19
N TYR A 84 -0.33 6.77 -4.66
CA TYR A 84 0.89 5.97 -4.77
C TYR A 84 0.60 4.49 -4.98
N ASN A 85 0.73 4.04 -6.22
CA ASN A 85 0.54 2.63 -6.59
C ASN A 85 1.75 1.76 -6.20
N CYS A 86 2.00 1.62 -4.90
CA CYS A 86 3.09 0.81 -4.37
C CYS A 86 2.67 -0.66 -4.16
N GLU A 87 3.66 -1.52 -3.95
CA GLU A 87 3.48 -2.95 -3.70
C GLU A 87 2.43 -3.23 -2.59
N ARG A 88 2.44 -2.46 -1.49
CA ARG A 88 1.47 -2.61 -0.39
C ARG A 88 0.03 -2.36 -0.84
N VAL A 89 -0.19 -1.38 -1.70
CA VAL A 89 -1.51 -1.08 -2.27
C VAL A 89 -1.96 -2.20 -3.21
N ILE A 90 -1.05 -2.71 -4.04
CA ILE A 90 -1.34 -3.83 -4.94
C ILE A 90 -1.68 -5.10 -4.14
N LYS A 91 -0.89 -5.42 -3.10
CA LYS A 91 -1.18 -6.53 -2.17
C LYS A 91 -2.56 -6.40 -1.53
N TYR A 92 -2.93 -5.21 -1.07
CA TYR A 92 -4.26 -4.95 -0.50
C TYR A 92 -5.39 -5.24 -1.50
N HIS A 93 -5.28 -4.72 -2.72
CA HIS A 93 -6.29 -4.96 -3.76
C HIS A 93 -6.35 -6.43 -4.15
N PHE A 94 -5.22 -7.09 -4.30
CA PHE A 94 -5.16 -8.53 -4.59
C PHE A 94 -5.92 -9.34 -3.52
N ILE A 95 -5.64 -9.10 -2.23
CA ILE A 95 -6.33 -9.79 -1.14
C ILE A 95 -7.82 -9.48 -1.08
N LYS A 96 -8.21 -8.25 -1.36
CA LYS A 96 -9.62 -7.87 -1.40
C LYS A 96 -10.40 -8.68 -2.45
N HIS A 97 -9.78 -8.98 -3.59
CA HIS A 97 -10.38 -9.85 -4.61
C HIS A 97 -10.44 -11.32 -4.21
N LEU A 98 -9.57 -11.78 -3.30
CA LEU A 98 -9.58 -13.15 -2.81
C LEU A 98 -10.59 -13.40 -1.67
N LYS A 99 -11.19 -12.38 -1.08
CA LYS A 99 -12.11 -12.49 0.08
C LYS A 99 -13.31 -13.39 -0.16
N ASP A 100 -13.69 -13.61 -1.40
CA ASP A 100 -14.81 -14.49 -1.75
C ASP A 100 -14.40 -15.95 -1.90
N ALA A 101 -13.13 -16.26 -1.77
CA ALA A 101 -12.58 -17.61 -1.92
C ALA A 101 -12.39 -18.26 -0.54
N ILE A 102 -13.44 -18.85 0.01
CA ILE A 102 -13.52 -19.48 1.35
C ILE A 102 -12.43 -20.53 1.59
N HIS A 103 -11.79 -21.03 0.53
CA HIS A 103 -10.82 -22.13 0.61
C HIS A 103 -9.39 -21.73 0.20
N ASP A 104 -9.14 -20.43 -0.02
CA ASP A 104 -7.81 -19.97 -0.37
C ASP A 104 -6.91 -19.86 0.88
N ILE A 105 -5.73 -20.47 0.80
CA ILE A 105 -4.65 -20.22 1.74
C ILE A 105 -3.70 -19.22 1.09
N VAL A 106 -3.42 -18.11 1.75
CA VAL A 106 -2.53 -17.07 1.26
C VAL A 106 -1.42 -16.82 2.27
N ALA A 107 -0.19 -16.81 1.80
CA ALA A 107 0.99 -16.42 2.56
C ALA A 107 1.74 -15.29 1.86
N PHE A 108 2.38 -14.42 2.64
CA PHE A 108 3.15 -13.29 2.16
C PHE A 108 4.62 -13.44 2.48
N GLU A 109 5.47 -12.84 1.66
CA GLU A 109 6.91 -12.71 1.92
C GLU A 109 7.59 -14.04 2.21
N MET A 110 7.19 -15.11 1.54
CA MET A 110 7.71 -16.46 1.78
C MET A 110 9.06 -16.65 1.04
N SER A 111 10.07 -17.14 1.76
CA SER A 111 11.39 -17.43 1.20
C SER A 111 11.36 -18.72 0.39
N ILE A 112 11.89 -18.67 -0.84
CA ILE A 112 12.03 -19.81 -1.76
C ILE A 112 13.45 -19.77 -2.36
N GLY A 113 14.30 -20.67 -1.95
CA GLY A 113 15.71 -20.64 -2.32
C GLY A 113 16.36 -19.35 -1.84
N ASP A 114 17.01 -18.65 -2.76
CA ASP A 114 17.65 -17.33 -2.49
C ASP A 114 16.69 -16.16 -2.76
N SER A 115 15.45 -16.44 -3.11
CA SER A 115 14.42 -15.45 -3.45
C SER A 115 13.32 -15.41 -2.39
N ARG A 116 12.57 -14.30 -2.37
CA ARG A 116 11.41 -14.10 -1.50
C ARG A 116 10.23 -13.69 -2.36
N ILE A 117 9.16 -14.48 -2.32
CA ILE A 117 7.95 -14.24 -3.08
C ILE A 117 7.01 -13.30 -2.34
N ASP A 118 6.38 -12.39 -3.06
CA ASP A 118 5.45 -11.42 -2.46
C ASP A 118 4.18 -12.08 -1.96
N ILE A 119 3.56 -12.94 -2.78
CA ILE A 119 2.34 -13.65 -2.43
C ILE A 119 2.41 -15.10 -2.91
N CYS A 120 2.11 -16.01 -2.00
CA CYS A 120 1.83 -17.42 -2.29
C CYS A 120 0.34 -17.68 -2.09
N ARG A 121 -0.30 -18.38 -3.01
CA ARG A 121 -1.70 -18.78 -2.92
C ARG A 121 -1.84 -20.27 -3.19
N ILE A 122 -2.62 -20.95 -2.35
CA ILE A 122 -3.03 -22.35 -2.53
C ILE A 122 -4.54 -22.39 -2.70
N ASN A 123 -4.99 -22.79 -3.87
CA ASN A 123 -6.40 -23.04 -4.19
C ASN A 123 -6.44 -24.14 -5.25
N GLY A 124 -6.36 -25.39 -4.82
CA GLY A 124 -6.20 -26.56 -5.71
C GLY A 124 -4.89 -26.59 -6.51
N LYS A 125 -4.18 -25.46 -6.59
CA LYS A 125 -2.85 -25.28 -7.18
C LYS A 125 -2.01 -24.37 -6.34
N LEU A 126 -0.70 -24.62 -6.36
CA LEU A 126 0.29 -23.78 -5.70
C LEU A 126 0.74 -22.69 -6.67
N CYS A 127 0.35 -21.46 -6.37
CA CYS A 127 0.60 -20.28 -7.22
C CYS A 127 1.50 -19.26 -6.53
N ALA A 128 2.45 -18.73 -7.28
CA ALA A 128 3.34 -17.64 -6.89
C ALA A 128 2.96 -16.36 -7.62
N TYR A 129 2.99 -15.24 -6.91
CA TYR A 129 2.76 -13.91 -7.48
C TYR A 129 3.90 -12.98 -7.03
N GLU A 130 4.64 -12.48 -7.99
CA GLU A 130 5.67 -11.44 -7.83
C GLU A 130 5.09 -10.11 -8.29
N ILE A 131 5.20 -9.08 -7.47
CA ILE A 131 4.69 -7.74 -7.77
C ILE A 131 5.86 -6.87 -8.24
N LYS A 132 5.69 -6.23 -9.38
CA LYS A 132 6.61 -5.21 -9.89
C LYS A 132 5.85 -3.92 -10.14
N THR A 133 6.27 -2.87 -9.51
CA THR A 133 5.75 -1.52 -9.71
C THR A 133 6.60 -0.76 -10.72
N GLU A 134 6.17 0.41 -11.14
CA GLU A 134 6.95 1.31 -11.99
C GLU A 134 8.26 1.82 -11.31
N TYR A 135 8.40 1.60 -9.99
CA TYR A 135 9.54 2.03 -9.20
C TYR A 135 10.57 0.92 -8.97
N ASP A 136 10.28 -0.31 -9.43
CA ASP A 136 11.11 -1.48 -9.18
C ASP A 136 12.16 -1.68 -10.28
N ASN A 137 13.31 -2.24 -9.88
CA ASN A 137 14.31 -2.76 -10.81
C ASN A 137 13.99 -4.23 -11.14
N TYR A 138 14.07 -4.57 -12.43
CA TYR A 138 13.79 -5.90 -12.97
C TYR A 138 15.01 -6.83 -13.02
N ASP A 139 16.21 -6.38 -12.61
CA ASP A 139 17.47 -7.14 -12.73
C ASP A 139 17.40 -8.51 -12.05
N ARG A 140 16.69 -8.60 -10.92
CA ARG A 140 16.55 -9.84 -10.16
C ARG A 140 15.41 -10.75 -10.63
N LEU A 141 14.51 -10.26 -11.47
CA LEU A 141 13.28 -10.97 -11.84
C LEU A 141 13.58 -12.35 -12.47
N LYS A 142 14.59 -12.44 -13.33
CA LYS A 142 14.98 -13.70 -13.96
C LYS A 142 15.41 -14.76 -12.95
N THR A 143 16.13 -14.37 -11.92
CA THR A 143 16.58 -15.28 -10.84
C THR A 143 15.40 -15.68 -9.98
N GLN A 144 14.56 -14.73 -9.58
CA GLN A 144 13.33 -14.97 -8.83
C GLN A 144 12.43 -15.98 -9.55
N MET A 145 12.18 -15.78 -10.85
CA MET A 145 11.37 -16.70 -11.65
C MET A 145 11.95 -18.13 -11.66
N LYS A 146 13.28 -18.28 -11.78
CA LYS A 146 13.91 -19.61 -11.74
C LYS A 146 13.70 -20.33 -10.41
N ASP A 147 13.75 -19.61 -9.30
CA ASP A 147 13.53 -20.19 -7.98
C ASP A 147 12.07 -20.56 -7.79
N TYR A 148 11.15 -19.68 -8.18
CA TYR A 148 9.71 -19.93 -8.05
C TYR A 148 9.23 -21.09 -8.91
N MET A 149 9.72 -21.22 -10.15
CA MET A 149 9.36 -22.33 -11.06
C MET A 149 9.78 -23.71 -10.54
N LYS A 150 10.68 -23.80 -9.57
CA LYS A 150 11.05 -25.06 -8.93
C LYS A 150 10.03 -25.52 -7.87
N ALA A 151 9.30 -24.58 -7.29
CA ALA A 151 8.44 -24.81 -6.11
C ALA A 151 6.95 -24.66 -6.41
N PHE A 152 6.57 -23.88 -7.41
CA PHE A 152 5.19 -23.53 -7.71
C PHE A 152 4.73 -24.08 -9.05
N GLU A 153 3.46 -24.51 -9.11
CA GLU A 153 2.83 -24.97 -10.35
C GLU A 153 2.56 -23.82 -11.34
N LYS A 154 2.32 -22.63 -10.80
CA LYS A 154 2.11 -21.40 -11.59
C LYS A 154 2.83 -20.23 -10.96
N VAL A 155 3.46 -19.43 -11.81
CA VAL A 155 4.15 -18.20 -11.42
C VAL A 155 3.60 -17.05 -12.25
N TYR A 156 3.19 -16.00 -11.57
CA TYR A 156 2.64 -14.78 -12.16
C TYR A 156 3.50 -13.57 -11.78
N VAL A 157 3.66 -12.67 -12.72
CA VAL A 157 4.22 -11.32 -12.44
C VAL A 157 3.09 -10.31 -12.59
N ILE A 158 2.81 -9.58 -11.52
CA ILE A 158 1.83 -8.50 -11.51
C ILE A 158 2.57 -7.22 -11.82
N VAL A 159 2.18 -6.54 -12.89
CA VAL A 159 2.74 -5.27 -13.33
C VAL A 159 1.65 -4.22 -13.47
N PRO A 160 1.97 -2.91 -13.36
CA PRO A 160 1.03 -1.85 -13.69
C PRO A 160 0.55 -1.97 -15.13
N ALA A 161 -0.73 -1.59 -15.37
CA ALA A 161 -1.32 -1.54 -16.71
C ALA A 161 -0.89 -0.27 -17.45
#